data_23f4f1086290158f676f03a101ed3ed8
#
_entry.id   23f4f1086290158f676f03a101ed3ed8
#
_cell.length_a   1.000
_cell.length_b   1.000
_cell.length_c   1.000
_cell.angle_alpha   90.00
_cell.angle_beta   90.00
_cell.angle_gamma   90.00
#
_symmetry.space_group_name_H-M   'P 1'
#
loop_
_entity.id
_entity.type
_entity.pdbx_description
1 polymer ?
#
loop_
_entity_poly.entity_id
_entity_poly.type
_entity_poly.pdbx_seq_one_letter_code
_entity_poly.pdbx_strand_id
1 'polypeptide(L)'
;SSSVPRQLPAPPRWFTGRTDHLAALDADLNHQGTAVISAIGGAGGIGKTWLALAWAHRHLDRVPDGQLFVDLRGSSPDGTPTEPAVVLRSFLDALGVLPDRIPSDLEARAALFRSLVAEKHMLILLDNAVDTAQVTPLLPGGDTCTVVVTSRHRLPGLVNAHGAHHLGLDVLTNV
;
A
#
# COMPACT_ATOMS: atom_id res chain seq x y z
N SER A 1 21.98 -6.28 13.34
CA SER A 1 20.60 -6.77 13.41
C SER A 1 19.67 -5.82 12.72
N SER A 2 19.10 -6.25 11.62
CA SER A 2 18.11 -5.45 10.93
C SER A 2 16.81 -5.47 11.73
N SER A 3 16.36 -4.30 12.14
CA SER A 3 15.05 -4.20 12.79
C SER A 3 13.96 -4.41 11.75
N VAL A 4 12.92 -5.14 12.14
CA VAL A 4 11.75 -5.35 11.29
C VAL A 4 10.93 -4.07 11.28
N PRO A 5 10.64 -3.46 10.11
CA PRO A 5 9.81 -2.26 10.07
C PRO A 5 8.36 -2.58 10.47
N ARG A 6 7.79 -1.72 11.28
CA ARG A 6 6.41 -1.86 11.76
C ARG A 6 5.73 -0.49 11.73
N GLN A 7 5.38 -0.05 10.53
CA GLN A 7 4.98 1.32 10.28
C GLN A 7 3.47 1.53 10.21
N LEU A 8 2.67 0.48 10.33
CA LEU A 8 1.22 0.64 10.22
C LEU A 8 0.68 1.54 11.34
N PRO A 9 -0.15 2.54 11.01
CA PRO A 9 -0.93 3.24 12.02
C PRO A 9 -1.83 2.28 12.81
N ALA A 10 -2.30 2.73 13.96
CA ALA A 10 -3.18 1.93 14.79
C ALA A 10 -4.45 1.55 14.04
N PRO A 11 -5.01 0.35 14.30
CA PRO A 11 -6.25 -0.06 13.65
C PRO A 11 -7.42 0.80 14.12
N PRO A 12 -8.45 0.97 13.29
CA PRO A 12 -9.64 1.71 13.71
C PRO A 12 -10.32 1.00 14.89
N ARG A 13 -10.69 1.79 15.89
CA ARG A 13 -11.31 1.26 17.11
C ARG A 13 -12.68 0.65 16.87
N TRP A 14 -13.43 1.26 15.98
CA TRP A 14 -14.82 0.91 15.72
C TRP A 14 -14.99 0.68 14.23
N PHE A 15 -14.61 -0.48 13.77
CA PHE A 15 -14.75 -0.84 12.37
C PHE A 15 -15.86 -1.88 12.25
N THR A 16 -17.04 -1.43 11.84
CA THR A 16 -18.21 -2.26 11.64
C THR A 16 -18.78 -2.05 10.24
N GLY A 17 -19.50 -3.03 9.74
CA GLY A 17 -20.26 -2.88 8.49
C GLY A 17 -19.46 -3.10 7.22
N ARG A 18 -18.24 -3.61 7.30
CA ARG A 18 -17.39 -3.85 6.11
C ARG A 18 -16.93 -5.30 6.01
N THR A 19 -17.68 -6.23 6.60
CA THR A 19 -17.32 -7.65 6.61
C THR A 19 -17.18 -8.22 5.19
N ASP A 20 -18.06 -7.83 4.27
CA ASP A 20 -18.01 -8.28 2.88
C ASP A 20 -16.77 -7.77 2.16
N HIS A 21 -16.38 -6.53 2.43
CA HIS A 21 -15.16 -5.95 1.84
C HIS A 21 -13.90 -6.62 2.39
N LEU A 22 -13.88 -6.93 3.69
CA LEU A 22 -12.75 -7.66 4.28
C LEU A 22 -12.65 -9.06 3.69
N ALA A 23 -13.78 -9.74 3.48
CA ALA A 23 -13.79 -11.05 2.85
C ALA A 23 -13.32 -10.99 1.39
N ALA A 24 -13.69 -9.94 0.66
CA ALA A 24 -13.24 -9.74 -0.71
C ALA A 24 -11.72 -9.52 -0.77
N LEU A 25 -11.16 -8.74 0.14
CA LEU A 25 -9.72 -8.56 0.23
C LEU A 25 -9.01 -9.87 0.58
N ASP A 26 -9.58 -10.67 1.48
CA ASP A 26 -9.03 -11.98 1.80
C ASP A 26 -8.96 -12.88 0.56
N ALA A 27 -10.03 -12.89 -0.24
CA ALA A 27 -10.06 -13.68 -1.46
C ALA A 27 -9.03 -13.19 -2.48
N ASP A 28 -8.94 -11.87 -2.66
CA ASP A 28 -8.03 -11.25 -3.64
C ASP A 28 -6.56 -11.42 -3.25
N LEU A 29 -6.26 -11.37 -1.97
CA LEU A 29 -4.89 -11.38 -1.45
C LEU A 29 -4.52 -12.71 -0.79
N ASN A 30 -5.32 -13.74 -0.97
CA ASN A 30 -5.08 -15.05 -0.35
C ASN A 30 -3.74 -15.65 -0.76
N HIS A 31 -3.25 -15.34 -1.95
CA HIS A 31 -1.99 -15.84 -2.48
C HIS A 31 -0.94 -14.75 -2.64
N GLN A 32 -1.05 -13.68 -1.86
CA GLN A 32 -0.21 -12.48 -1.99
C GLN A 32 -0.51 -11.74 -3.30
N GLY A 33 -0.02 -10.54 -3.43
CA GLY A 33 -0.26 -9.72 -4.61
C GLY A 33 -0.60 -8.29 -4.25
N THR A 34 -1.21 -7.59 -5.21
CA THR A 34 -1.56 -6.18 -5.07
C THR A 34 -3.07 -6.01 -5.18
N ALA A 35 -3.66 -5.30 -4.23
CA ALA A 35 -5.05 -4.89 -4.30
C ALA A 35 -5.17 -3.38 -4.29
N VAL A 36 -6.08 -2.86 -5.09
CA VAL A 36 -6.40 -1.44 -5.13
C VAL A 36 -7.80 -1.25 -4.54
N ILE A 37 -7.90 -0.47 -3.50
CA ILE A 37 -9.17 -0.07 -2.89
C ILE A 37 -9.49 1.33 -3.37
N SER A 38 -10.56 1.49 -4.13
CA SER A 38 -10.99 2.80 -4.58
C SER A 38 -12.41 3.10 -4.13
N ALA A 39 -12.75 4.37 -4.02
CA ALA A 39 -14.11 4.79 -3.75
C ALA A 39 -14.67 5.46 -4.99
N ILE A 40 -15.87 5.03 -5.39
CA ILE A 40 -16.62 5.67 -6.45
C ILE A 40 -17.59 6.65 -5.79
N GLY A 41 -17.49 7.94 -6.15
CA GLY A 41 -18.47 8.91 -5.70
C GLY A 41 -18.19 9.59 -4.38
N GLY A 42 -17.10 10.26 -4.27
CA GLY A 42 -16.94 11.48 -3.48
C GLY A 42 -16.98 11.43 -1.97
N ALA A 43 -17.14 10.32 -1.32
CA ALA A 43 -17.07 10.32 0.13
C ALA A 43 -15.63 10.10 0.60
N GLY A 44 -15.21 10.85 1.60
CA GLY A 44 -13.85 10.97 2.03
C GLY A 44 -13.04 9.69 2.19
N GLY A 45 -11.74 9.82 2.10
CA GLY A 45 -10.80 8.72 2.10
C GLY A 45 -10.73 7.87 3.37
N ILE A 46 -11.41 8.26 4.42
CA ILE A 46 -11.36 7.61 5.73
C ILE A 46 -11.78 6.14 5.65
N GLY A 47 -12.84 5.84 4.90
CA GLY A 47 -13.35 4.47 4.79
C GLY A 47 -12.36 3.53 4.11
N LYS A 48 -11.66 4.00 3.09
CA LYS A 48 -10.65 3.21 2.37
C LYS A 48 -9.45 2.90 3.26
N THR A 49 -8.93 3.93 3.90
CA THR A 49 -7.79 3.80 4.80
C THR A 49 -8.11 2.87 5.96
N TRP A 50 -9.28 3.05 6.58
CA TRP A 50 -9.70 2.21 7.70
C TRP A 50 -9.88 0.76 7.29
N LEU A 51 -10.46 0.51 6.10
CA LEU A 51 -10.59 -0.85 5.59
C LEU A 51 -9.23 -1.51 5.39
N ALA A 52 -8.30 -0.78 4.77
CA ALA A 52 -6.95 -1.27 4.54
C ALA A 52 -6.23 -1.58 5.85
N LEU A 53 -6.34 -0.68 6.83
CA LEU A 53 -5.71 -0.87 8.15
C LEU A 53 -6.35 -2.03 8.90
N ALA A 54 -7.68 -2.14 8.88
CA ALA A 54 -8.37 -3.24 9.55
C ALA A 54 -7.95 -4.59 8.96
N TRP A 55 -7.89 -4.67 7.64
CA TRP A 55 -7.44 -5.90 6.98
C TRP A 55 -6.00 -6.22 7.34
N ALA A 56 -5.11 -5.21 7.26
CA ALA A 56 -3.69 -5.39 7.53
C ALA A 56 -3.43 -5.90 8.95
N HIS A 57 -4.10 -5.30 9.95
CA HIS A 57 -3.92 -5.72 11.34
C HIS A 57 -4.46 -7.12 11.63
N ARG A 58 -5.38 -7.62 10.82
CA ARG A 58 -5.86 -9.00 10.95
C ARG A 58 -4.90 -10.03 10.37
N HIS A 59 -3.94 -9.60 9.56
CA HIS A 59 -3.06 -10.50 8.81
C HIS A 59 -1.57 -10.27 9.09
N LEU A 60 -1.24 -9.69 10.23
CA LEU A 60 0.16 -9.46 10.61
C LEU A 60 0.97 -10.75 10.69
N ASP A 61 0.34 -11.86 11.00
CA ASP A 61 0.97 -13.18 11.05
C ASP A 61 1.46 -13.66 9.67
N ARG A 62 0.88 -13.14 8.59
CA ARG A 62 1.29 -13.46 7.23
C ARG A 62 2.51 -12.69 6.74
N VAL A 63 2.89 -11.64 7.48
CA VAL A 63 3.97 -10.73 7.07
C VAL A 63 4.99 -10.57 8.21
N PRO A 64 5.67 -11.67 8.55
CA PRO A 64 6.62 -11.64 9.66
C PRO A 64 7.82 -10.72 9.42
N ASP A 65 8.11 -10.38 8.18
CA ASP A 65 9.23 -9.48 7.85
C ASP A 65 8.85 -8.00 7.95
N GLY A 66 7.62 -7.69 8.32
CA GLY A 66 7.21 -6.35 8.69
C GLY A 66 6.22 -5.70 7.76
N GLN A 67 5.98 -4.41 8.02
CA GLN A 67 5.05 -3.61 7.26
C GLN A 67 5.65 -2.24 6.97
N LEU A 68 5.43 -1.79 5.74
CA LEU A 68 5.74 -0.43 5.34
C LEU A 68 4.44 0.33 5.09
N PHE A 69 4.41 1.59 5.48
CA PHE A 69 3.24 2.45 5.30
C PHE A 69 3.70 3.81 4.80
N VAL A 70 2.93 4.38 3.88
CA VAL A 70 3.14 5.76 3.44
C VAL A 70 1.82 6.38 3.04
N ASP A 71 1.66 7.67 3.35
CA ASP A 71 0.59 8.51 2.81
C ASP A 71 1.12 9.20 1.56
N LEU A 72 0.59 8.84 0.40
CA LEU A 72 1.03 9.38 -0.89
C LEU A 72 0.42 10.74 -1.22
N ARG A 73 -0.52 11.21 -0.39
CA ARG A 73 -1.10 12.56 -0.47
C ARG A 73 -1.79 12.87 -1.80
N GLY A 74 -2.35 11.88 -2.46
CA GLY A 74 -3.01 12.08 -3.76
C GLY A 74 -4.24 12.98 -3.70
N SER A 75 -4.87 13.13 -2.53
CA SER A 75 -6.03 14.00 -2.35
C SER A 75 -5.81 15.10 -1.32
N SER A 76 -4.55 15.45 -1.05
CA SER A 76 -4.22 16.52 -0.11
C SER A 76 -4.71 17.87 -0.63
N PRO A 77 -5.41 18.66 0.21
CA PRO A 77 -5.81 20.01 -0.20
C PRO A 77 -4.66 20.93 -0.54
N ASP A 78 -3.48 20.67 0.00
CA ASP A 78 -2.27 21.44 -0.27
C ASP A 78 -1.57 21.02 -1.58
N GLY A 79 -2.12 20.04 -2.26
CA GLY A 79 -1.95 19.81 -3.67
C GLY A 79 -0.68 19.10 -4.14
N THR A 80 0.25 18.74 -3.26
CA THR A 80 1.49 18.12 -3.71
C THR A 80 1.55 16.66 -3.30
N PRO A 81 1.31 15.71 -4.23
CA PRO A 81 1.51 14.29 -3.95
C PRO A 81 2.97 14.00 -3.58
N THR A 82 3.15 13.00 -2.72
CA THR A 82 4.49 12.57 -2.31
C THR A 82 5.21 11.93 -3.50
N GLU A 83 6.42 12.37 -3.76
CA GLU A 83 7.19 11.84 -4.87
C GLU A 83 7.70 10.42 -4.58
N PRO A 84 7.65 9.51 -5.57
CA PRO A 84 8.12 8.13 -5.36
C PRO A 84 9.57 8.05 -4.90
N ALA A 85 10.44 8.94 -5.37
CA ALA A 85 11.83 8.94 -4.94
C ALA A 85 11.98 9.20 -3.44
N VAL A 86 11.15 10.07 -2.88
CA VAL A 86 11.14 10.35 -1.44
C VAL A 86 10.62 9.15 -0.66
N VAL A 87 9.56 8.52 -1.15
CA VAL A 87 9.00 7.31 -0.52
C VAL A 87 10.04 6.19 -0.49
N LEU A 88 10.70 5.95 -1.61
CA LEU A 88 11.71 4.90 -1.70
C LEU A 88 12.89 5.16 -0.77
N ARG A 89 13.31 6.41 -0.62
CA ARG A 89 14.35 6.74 0.35
C ARG A 89 13.93 6.35 1.76
N SER A 90 12.70 6.66 2.13
CA SER A 90 12.16 6.30 3.44
C SER A 90 12.07 4.79 3.62
N PHE A 91 11.61 4.08 2.60
CA PHE A 91 11.51 2.62 2.66
C PHE A 91 12.88 1.96 2.77
N LEU A 92 13.87 2.45 2.00
CA LEU A 92 15.23 1.91 2.05
C LEU A 92 15.87 2.16 3.42
N ASP A 93 15.65 3.34 3.99
CA ASP A 93 16.10 3.63 5.35
C ASP A 93 15.49 2.65 6.35
N ALA A 94 14.18 2.42 6.27
CA ALA A 94 13.48 1.50 7.15
C ALA A 94 13.98 0.05 6.99
N LEU A 95 14.47 -0.31 5.80
CA LEU A 95 15.03 -1.64 5.53
C LEU A 95 16.50 -1.75 5.93
N GLY A 96 17.07 -0.71 6.52
CA GLY A 96 18.42 -0.76 7.05
C GLY A 96 19.52 -0.28 6.10
N VAL A 97 19.16 0.32 4.97
CA VAL A 97 20.15 0.88 4.05
C VAL A 97 20.71 2.18 4.63
N LEU A 98 22.03 2.25 4.75
CA LEU A 98 22.68 3.45 5.28
C LEU A 98 22.48 4.63 4.31
N PRO A 99 22.36 5.88 4.84
CA PRO A 99 22.06 7.04 4.00
C PRO A 99 23.04 7.24 2.83
N ASP A 100 24.32 6.98 3.03
CA ASP A 100 25.32 7.12 1.99
C ASP A 100 25.27 6.02 0.93
N ARG A 101 24.48 4.96 1.17
CA ARG A 101 24.30 3.86 0.23
C ARG A 101 22.96 3.92 -0.50
N ILE A 102 22.12 4.89 -0.18
CA ILE A 102 20.87 5.09 -0.89
C ILE A 102 21.17 5.82 -2.20
N PRO A 103 20.84 5.20 -3.36
CA PRO A 103 21.07 5.89 -4.65
C PRO A 103 20.30 7.19 -4.75
N SER A 104 20.79 8.12 -5.56
CA SER A 104 20.08 9.38 -5.82
C SER A 104 19.06 9.28 -6.93
N ASP A 105 19.16 8.27 -7.78
CA ASP A 105 18.30 8.06 -8.94
C ASP A 105 17.08 7.22 -8.57
N LEU A 106 15.91 7.62 -9.07
CA LEU A 106 14.66 6.92 -8.79
C LEU A 106 14.70 5.45 -9.21
N GLU A 107 15.16 5.18 -10.42
CA GLU A 107 15.18 3.80 -10.92
C GLU A 107 16.15 2.93 -10.12
N ALA A 108 17.28 3.48 -9.71
CA ALA A 108 18.23 2.76 -8.87
C ALA A 108 17.66 2.48 -7.48
N ARG A 109 16.94 3.45 -6.90
CA ARG A 109 16.24 3.24 -5.63
C ARG A 109 15.20 2.14 -5.75
N ALA A 110 14.41 2.17 -6.82
CA ALA A 110 13.37 1.17 -7.05
C ALA A 110 13.97 -0.23 -7.23
N ALA A 111 15.07 -0.34 -7.97
CA ALA A 111 15.75 -1.61 -8.18
C ALA A 111 16.32 -2.16 -6.87
N LEU A 112 16.94 -1.31 -6.06
CA LEU A 112 17.45 -1.71 -4.75
C LEU A 112 16.32 -2.17 -3.84
N PHE A 113 15.22 -1.43 -3.82
CA PHE A 113 14.05 -1.82 -3.04
C PHE A 113 13.53 -3.20 -3.45
N ARG A 114 13.36 -3.44 -4.75
CA ARG A 114 12.91 -4.75 -5.23
C ARG A 114 13.86 -5.88 -4.81
N SER A 115 15.15 -5.64 -4.87
CA SER A 115 16.15 -6.63 -4.44
C SER A 115 16.04 -6.95 -2.96
N LEU A 116 15.85 -5.92 -2.13
CA LEU A 116 15.80 -6.10 -0.68
C LEU A 116 14.55 -6.84 -0.22
N VAL A 117 13.43 -6.68 -0.91
CA VAL A 117 12.16 -7.30 -0.51
C VAL A 117 11.84 -8.57 -1.29
N ALA A 118 12.70 -8.98 -2.22
CA ALA A 118 12.41 -10.07 -3.17
C ALA A 118 12.03 -11.39 -2.49
N GLU A 119 12.60 -11.68 -1.34
CA GLU A 119 12.33 -12.91 -0.61
C GLU A 119 11.66 -12.68 0.74
N LYS A 120 11.25 -11.44 0.99
CA LYS A 120 10.61 -11.09 2.26
C LYS A 120 9.11 -11.19 2.15
N HIS A 121 8.48 -11.59 3.26
CA HIS A 121 7.03 -11.59 3.40
C HIS A 121 6.63 -10.34 4.15
N MET A 122 6.40 -9.26 3.41
CA MET A 122 6.08 -7.94 3.96
C MET A 122 4.74 -7.46 3.42
N LEU A 123 4.12 -6.58 4.20
CA LEU A 123 2.97 -5.81 3.75
C LEU A 123 3.41 -4.39 3.42
N ILE A 124 2.98 -3.89 2.28
CA ILE A 124 3.25 -2.52 1.85
C ILE A 124 1.90 -1.84 1.64
N LEU A 125 1.58 -0.86 2.49
CA LEU A 125 0.32 -0.12 2.39
C LEU A 125 0.61 1.28 1.85
N LEU A 126 0.12 1.52 0.64
CA LEU A 126 0.30 2.78 -0.07
C LEU A 126 -1.03 3.52 -0.03
N ASP A 127 -1.13 4.46 0.90
CA ASP A 127 -2.40 5.14 1.17
C ASP A 127 -2.53 6.40 0.32
N ASN A 128 -3.71 6.60 -0.23
CA ASN A 128 -4.10 7.82 -0.91
C ASN A 128 -3.23 8.11 -2.15
N ALA A 129 -3.12 7.14 -3.05
CA ALA A 129 -2.36 7.28 -4.29
C ALA A 129 -3.08 8.20 -5.28
N VAL A 130 -2.31 9.00 -6.02
CA VAL A 130 -2.87 9.92 -7.02
C VAL A 130 -3.06 9.25 -8.38
N ASP A 131 -2.12 8.42 -8.80
CA ASP A 131 -2.18 7.75 -10.10
C ASP A 131 -1.29 6.50 -10.11
N THR A 132 -1.36 5.77 -11.21
CA THR A 132 -0.54 4.57 -11.41
C THR A 132 0.96 4.87 -11.44
N ALA A 133 1.34 6.00 -12.04
CA ALA A 133 2.75 6.36 -12.15
C ALA A 133 3.41 6.59 -10.78
N GLN A 134 2.65 7.10 -9.81
CA GLN A 134 3.15 7.25 -8.45
C GLN A 134 3.43 5.91 -7.78
N VAL A 135 2.58 4.92 -8.04
CA VAL A 135 2.63 3.63 -7.35
C VAL A 135 3.64 2.67 -7.97
N THR A 136 3.78 2.67 -9.28
CA THR A 136 4.58 1.69 -10.02
C THR A 136 6.00 1.53 -9.47
N PRO A 137 6.76 2.62 -9.20
CA PRO A 137 8.12 2.48 -8.68
C PRO A 137 8.19 1.86 -7.28
N LEU A 138 7.07 1.84 -6.56
CA LEU A 138 7.00 1.37 -5.19
C LEU A 138 6.61 -0.11 -5.09
N LEU A 139 6.34 -0.76 -6.21
CA LEU A 139 5.93 -2.17 -6.21
C LEU A 139 7.13 -3.08 -6.00
N PRO A 140 6.95 -4.17 -5.23
CA PRO A 140 8.08 -5.07 -4.90
C PRO A 140 8.57 -5.92 -6.05
N GLY A 141 7.79 -6.08 -7.12
CA GLY A 141 8.19 -6.84 -8.29
C GLY A 141 8.15 -8.35 -8.14
N GLY A 142 8.06 -8.88 -6.95
CA GLY A 142 7.93 -10.32 -6.68
C GLY A 142 6.55 -10.68 -6.17
N ASP A 143 6.39 -11.92 -5.74
CA ASP A 143 5.11 -12.46 -5.30
C ASP A 143 5.03 -12.77 -3.81
N THR A 144 6.07 -12.46 -3.05
CA THR A 144 6.10 -12.75 -1.61
C THR A 144 5.53 -11.63 -0.75
N CYS A 145 5.52 -10.40 -1.26
CA CYS A 145 4.98 -9.26 -0.55
C CYS A 145 3.52 -9.02 -0.91
N THR A 146 2.78 -8.50 0.05
CA THR A 146 1.39 -8.08 -0.16
C THR A 146 1.34 -6.57 -0.23
N VAL A 147 0.70 -6.02 -1.26
CA VAL A 147 0.58 -4.57 -1.45
C VAL A 147 -0.89 -4.18 -1.42
N VAL A 148 -1.23 -3.21 -0.59
CA VAL A 148 -2.57 -2.62 -0.57
C VAL A 148 -2.45 -1.15 -0.91
N VAL A 149 -3.16 -0.73 -1.94
CA VAL A 149 -3.17 0.66 -2.39
C VAL A 149 -4.57 1.22 -2.20
N THR A 150 -4.68 2.36 -1.54
CA THR A 150 -5.95 3.09 -1.51
C THR A 150 -5.86 4.28 -2.45
N SER A 151 -6.97 4.62 -3.10
CA SER A 151 -7.01 5.74 -4.04
C SER A 151 -8.43 6.20 -4.25
N ARG A 152 -8.60 7.47 -4.63
CA ARG A 152 -9.86 7.97 -5.18
C ARG A 152 -10.10 7.49 -6.60
N HIS A 153 -9.07 6.99 -7.26
CA HIS A 153 -9.11 6.55 -8.66
C HIS A 153 -8.97 5.04 -8.73
N ARG A 154 -9.46 4.47 -9.82
CA ARG A 154 -9.41 3.01 -10.03
C ARG A 154 -8.03 2.47 -10.36
N LEU A 155 -7.13 3.33 -10.79
CA LEU A 155 -5.76 2.96 -11.15
C LEU A 155 -5.72 1.78 -12.14
N PRO A 156 -6.37 1.90 -13.31
CA PRO A 156 -6.49 0.77 -14.24
C PRO A 156 -5.14 0.25 -14.72
N GLY A 157 -4.12 1.08 -14.76
CA GLY A 157 -2.77 0.64 -15.13
C GLY A 157 -2.19 -0.39 -14.17
N LEU A 158 -2.54 -0.34 -12.89
CA LEU A 158 -2.10 -1.36 -11.93
C LEU A 158 -2.81 -2.68 -12.18
N VAL A 159 -4.11 -2.64 -12.47
CA VAL A 159 -4.87 -3.84 -12.76
C VAL A 159 -4.39 -4.48 -14.06
N ASN A 160 -4.24 -3.69 -15.11
CA ASN A 160 -3.96 -4.20 -16.46
C ASN A 160 -2.49 -4.60 -16.65
N ALA A 161 -1.55 -3.81 -16.10
CA ALA A 161 -0.13 -4.04 -16.33
C ALA A 161 0.55 -4.82 -15.21
N HIS A 162 0.01 -4.79 -13.99
CA HIS A 162 0.66 -5.39 -12.82
C HIS A 162 -0.20 -6.43 -12.12
N GLY A 163 -1.32 -6.81 -12.71
CA GLY A 163 -2.15 -7.88 -12.17
C GLY A 163 -2.83 -7.57 -10.84
N ALA A 164 -2.99 -6.30 -10.50
CA ALA A 164 -3.63 -5.91 -9.25
C ALA A 164 -5.13 -6.26 -9.25
N HIS A 165 -5.65 -6.61 -8.09
CA HIS A 165 -7.08 -6.80 -7.89
C HIS A 165 -7.73 -5.49 -7.48
N HIS A 166 -8.87 -5.17 -8.04
CA HIS A 166 -9.58 -3.92 -7.76
C HIS A 166 -10.81 -4.18 -6.87
N LEU A 167 -10.86 -3.49 -5.74
CA LEU A 167 -12.03 -3.49 -4.87
C LEU A 167 -12.63 -2.08 -4.84
N GLY A 168 -13.82 -1.93 -5.40
CA GLY A 168 -14.55 -0.67 -5.34
C GLY A 168 -15.39 -0.60 -4.07
N LEU A 169 -15.22 0.48 -3.30
CA LEU A 169 -16.11 0.76 -2.18
C LEU A 169 -17.28 1.58 -2.69
N ASP A 170 -18.47 1.01 -2.62
CA ASP A 170 -19.67 1.77 -2.88
C ASP A 170 -19.86 2.80 -1.77
N VAL A 171 -20.37 3.95 -2.16
CA VAL A 171 -20.84 4.91 -1.16
C VAL A 171 -21.80 4.15 -0.26
N LEU A 172 -21.52 4.16 1.03
CA LEU A 172 -22.42 3.56 1.99
C LEU A 172 -23.78 4.18 1.82
N THR A 173 -24.65 3.48 1.13
CA THR A 173 -26.06 3.73 1.30
C THR A 173 -26.36 3.26 2.71
N ASN A 174 -26.51 4.21 3.59
CA ASN A 174 -26.93 3.89 4.93
C ASN A 174 -28.25 3.17 4.91
N VAL A 175 -28.20 2.02 5.40
CA VAL A 175 -29.39 1.40 5.87
C VAL A 175 -29.35 1.46 7.39
#